data_e40f5acb2b7e19c71e86f5630552bd0b
#
_entry.id   e40f5acb2b7e19c71e86f5630552bd0b
#
_cell.length_a   1.000
_cell.length_b   1.000
_cell.length_c   1.000
_cell.angle_alpha   90.00
_cell.angle_beta   90.00
_cell.angle_gamma   90.00
#
_symmetry.space_group_name_H-M   'P 1'
#
loop_
_entity.id
_entity.type
_entity.pdbx_description
1 polymer ?
#
loop_
_entity_poly.entity_id
_entity_poly.type
_entity_poly.pdbx_seq_one_letter_code
_entity_poly.pdbx_strand_id
1 'polypeptide(L)'
;SIIFNDPELSDSVVKLNSSAWKFINSYKKQLDENSRLELGSATYRKMLELESEMREKSTLSAADKEKEEKELHALKVKRTEIFNKKQTLDPAKEKAEIKAAAAEIKKLDAEIKALEKATEQKIKEHKNAVAHDAAYQKSYQERMEKLKKQYAEETSKDISDSTKKRNETLAKEVYLSVGRYKFKKRFKMGKSLIAELKKAMQLGVDLNSEEERNQVFGNVTFRVRYLDETRERLHGTCIINLAQVKDQNDWGQIRGKKIATVFQDPMTSLNPIITIGKQITSIIMKHQGCSEVEARA
;
A
#
# COMPACT_ATOMS: atom_id res chain seq x y z
N SER A 1 -3.26 -11.46 3.01
CA SER A 1 -4.28 -11.10 4.04
C SER A 1 -4.72 -12.35 4.78
N ILE A 2 -4.98 -12.23 6.07
CA ILE A 2 -5.58 -13.29 6.88
C ILE A 2 -7.00 -12.86 7.22
N ILE A 3 -7.95 -13.73 6.92
CA ILE A 3 -9.36 -13.59 7.31
C ILE A 3 -9.60 -14.54 8.48
N PHE A 4 -10.04 -14.00 9.61
CA PHE A 4 -10.42 -14.81 10.76
C PHE A 4 -11.91 -15.16 10.62
N ASN A 5 -12.21 -16.41 10.32
CA ASN A 5 -13.58 -16.90 10.17
C ASN A 5 -14.19 -17.40 11.49
N ASP A 6 -13.41 -17.43 12.56
CA ASP A 6 -13.91 -17.78 13.88
C ASP A 6 -14.58 -16.56 14.53
N PRO A 7 -15.87 -16.59 14.88
CA PRO A 7 -16.59 -15.50 15.51
C PRO A 7 -15.88 -14.93 16.75
N GLU A 8 -15.34 -15.75 17.61
CA GLU A 8 -14.65 -15.32 18.83
C GLU A 8 -13.35 -14.54 18.53
N LEU A 9 -12.67 -14.88 17.42
CA LEU A 9 -11.43 -14.24 17.00
C LEU A 9 -11.64 -13.06 16.04
N SER A 10 -12.74 -13.10 15.28
CA SER A 10 -12.98 -12.17 14.17
C SER A 10 -14.02 -11.10 14.48
N ASP A 11 -14.91 -11.33 15.44
CA ASP A 11 -16.00 -10.40 15.69
C ASP A 11 -15.51 -9.04 16.15
N SER A 12 -15.89 -8.04 15.40
CA SER A 12 -15.82 -6.65 15.80
C SER A 12 -17.24 -6.17 16.11
N VAL A 13 -17.53 -6.04 17.39
CA VAL A 13 -18.83 -5.57 17.86
C VAL A 13 -18.69 -4.16 18.39
N VAL A 14 -19.43 -3.22 17.83
CA VAL A 14 -19.43 -1.83 18.27
C VAL A 14 -20.85 -1.42 18.65
N LYS A 15 -21.01 -0.83 19.84
CA LYS A 15 -22.29 -0.27 20.29
C LYS A 15 -22.70 0.91 19.41
N LEU A 16 -23.95 0.85 18.95
CA LEU A 16 -24.58 1.97 18.25
C LEU A 16 -25.14 2.96 19.28
N ASN A 17 -24.72 4.20 19.15
CA ASN A 17 -25.27 5.33 19.89
C ASN A 17 -25.42 6.52 18.94
N SER A 18 -25.99 7.62 19.41
CA SER A 18 -26.19 8.82 18.60
C SER A 18 -24.89 9.38 18.00
N SER A 19 -23.77 9.22 18.70
CA SER A 19 -22.44 9.62 18.19
C SER A 19 -21.96 8.70 17.08
N ALA A 20 -22.16 7.38 17.21
CA ALA A 20 -21.83 6.41 16.16
C ALA A 20 -22.57 6.73 14.85
N TRP A 21 -23.87 6.96 14.94
CA TRP A 21 -24.69 7.35 13.77
C TRP A 21 -24.26 8.65 13.12
N LYS A 22 -23.82 9.65 13.90
CA LYS A 22 -23.26 10.89 13.33
C LYS A 22 -22.00 10.60 12.47
N PHE A 23 -21.10 9.73 12.93
CA PHE A 23 -19.91 9.35 12.16
C PHE A 23 -20.26 8.53 10.92
N ILE A 24 -21.13 7.52 11.06
CA ILE A 24 -21.58 6.69 9.94
C ILE A 24 -22.23 7.56 8.86
N ASN A 25 -23.14 8.47 9.24
CA ASN A 25 -23.81 9.38 8.31
C ASN A 25 -22.82 10.34 7.64
N SER A 26 -21.80 10.81 8.37
CA SER A 26 -20.73 11.62 7.80
C SER A 26 -19.90 10.86 6.76
N TYR A 27 -19.55 9.61 7.03
CA TYR A 27 -18.85 8.75 6.06
C TYR A 27 -19.74 8.43 4.86
N LYS A 28 -21.02 8.11 5.09
CA LYS A 28 -21.98 7.86 4.01
C LYS A 28 -22.09 9.07 3.09
N LYS A 29 -22.24 10.29 3.63
CA LYS A 29 -22.30 11.52 2.84
C LYS A 29 -21.05 11.69 1.97
N GLN A 30 -19.85 11.48 2.53
CA GLN A 30 -18.59 11.56 1.77
C GLN A 30 -18.53 10.49 0.67
N LEU A 31 -19.00 9.28 0.92
CA LEU A 31 -19.05 8.21 -0.06
C LEU A 31 -20.08 8.52 -1.16
N ASP A 32 -21.23 9.05 -0.83
CA ASP A 32 -22.25 9.48 -1.81
C ASP A 32 -21.71 10.56 -2.74
N GLU A 33 -21.01 11.56 -2.18
CA GLU A 33 -20.33 12.59 -2.97
C GLU A 33 -19.23 12.01 -3.88
N ASN A 34 -18.42 11.08 -3.36
CA ASN A 34 -17.35 10.44 -4.13
C ASN A 34 -17.89 9.47 -5.19
N SER A 35 -19.03 8.83 -4.96
CA SER A 35 -19.62 7.86 -5.91
C SER A 35 -20.10 8.52 -7.22
N ARG A 36 -20.28 9.85 -7.24
CA ARG A 36 -20.50 10.56 -8.49
C ARG A 36 -19.33 10.40 -9.47
N LEU A 37 -18.12 10.21 -8.95
CA LEU A 37 -16.91 10.00 -9.76
C LEU A 37 -16.94 8.66 -10.52
N GLU A 38 -17.70 7.67 -10.03
CA GLU A 38 -17.88 6.39 -10.72
C GLU A 38 -18.59 6.57 -12.08
N LEU A 39 -19.53 7.51 -12.14
CA LEU A 39 -20.30 7.80 -13.36
C LEU A 39 -19.40 8.30 -14.50
N GLY A 40 -18.30 8.97 -14.16
CA GLY A 40 -17.29 9.45 -15.11
C GLY A 40 -16.06 8.55 -15.23
N SER A 41 -16.04 7.38 -14.60
CA SER A 41 -14.83 6.54 -14.51
C SER A 41 -14.27 6.11 -15.88
N ALA A 42 -15.13 5.83 -16.85
CA ALA A 42 -14.71 5.50 -18.20
C ALA A 42 -14.00 6.68 -18.89
N THR A 43 -14.54 7.88 -18.72
CA THR A 43 -13.92 9.12 -19.23
C THR A 43 -12.63 9.44 -18.48
N TYR A 44 -12.59 9.23 -17.18
CA TYR A 44 -11.38 9.40 -16.39
C TYR A 44 -10.25 8.45 -16.83
N ARG A 45 -10.55 7.19 -17.14
CA ARG A 45 -9.56 6.25 -17.71
C ARG A 45 -9.01 6.75 -19.05
N LYS A 46 -9.86 7.26 -19.94
CA LYS A 46 -9.39 7.87 -21.20
C LYS A 46 -8.49 9.09 -20.97
N MET A 47 -8.75 9.88 -19.94
CA MET A 47 -7.85 10.99 -19.57
C MET A 47 -6.49 10.48 -19.10
N LEU A 48 -6.45 9.42 -18.28
CA LEU A 48 -5.20 8.78 -17.84
C LEU A 48 -4.44 8.15 -19.01
N GLU A 49 -5.13 7.52 -19.97
CA GLU A 49 -4.53 6.99 -21.21
C GLU A 49 -3.89 8.12 -22.01
N LEU A 50 -4.59 9.24 -22.20
CA LEU A 50 -4.06 10.41 -22.89
C LEU A 50 -2.84 11.01 -22.19
N GLU A 51 -2.85 11.05 -20.84
CA GLU A 51 -1.69 11.47 -20.05
C GLU A 51 -0.53 10.48 -20.18
N SER A 52 -0.81 9.16 -20.27
CA SER A 52 0.20 8.13 -20.52
C SER A 52 0.82 8.29 -21.89
N GLU A 53 0.00 8.50 -22.95
CA GLU A 53 0.49 8.79 -24.30
C GLU A 53 1.45 10.00 -24.32
N MET A 54 1.07 11.07 -23.65
CA MET A 54 1.90 12.27 -23.51
C MET A 54 3.22 11.99 -22.79
N ARG A 55 3.16 11.19 -21.72
CA ARG A 55 4.34 10.80 -20.94
C ARG A 55 5.26 9.89 -21.75
N GLU A 56 4.71 8.91 -22.48
CA GLU A 56 5.47 8.00 -23.32
C GLU A 56 6.20 8.74 -24.45
N LYS A 57 5.52 9.67 -25.12
CA LYS A 57 6.15 10.54 -26.12
C LYS A 57 7.23 11.45 -25.55
N SER A 58 7.08 11.87 -24.30
CA SER A 58 8.04 12.74 -23.60
C SER A 58 9.25 11.99 -23.03
N THR A 59 9.33 10.68 -23.21
CA THR A 59 10.44 9.83 -22.73
C THR A 59 11.05 9.04 -23.89
N LEU A 60 12.16 8.36 -23.62
CA LEU A 60 12.75 7.41 -24.57
C LEU A 60 11.77 6.29 -24.92
N SER A 61 11.88 5.76 -26.13
CA SER A 61 11.13 4.56 -26.54
C SER A 61 11.41 3.38 -25.60
N ALA A 62 10.49 2.42 -25.51
CA ALA A 62 10.68 1.23 -24.69
C ALA A 62 11.95 0.45 -25.09
N ALA A 63 12.25 0.38 -26.39
CA ALA A 63 13.45 -0.28 -26.91
C ALA A 63 14.74 0.46 -26.51
N ASP A 64 14.75 1.80 -26.59
CA ASP A 64 15.91 2.59 -26.19
C ASP A 64 16.15 2.52 -24.69
N LYS A 65 15.09 2.57 -23.89
CA LYS A 65 15.19 2.38 -22.43
C LYS A 65 15.79 1.03 -22.07
N GLU A 66 15.27 -0.05 -22.66
CA GLU A 66 15.77 -1.41 -22.41
C GLU A 66 17.24 -1.55 -22.80
N LYS A 67 17.64 -0.91 -23.91
CA LYS A 67 19.05 -0.91 -24.35
C LYS A 67 19.94 -0.19 -23.33
N GLU A 68 19.57 1.02 -22.91
CA GLU A 68 20.34 1.80 -21.95
C GLU A 68 20.37 1.14 -20.56
N GLU A 69 19.27 0.54 -20.12
CA GLU A 69 19.22 -0.22 -18.87
C GLU A 69 20.13 -1.45 -18.92
N LYS A 70 20.18 -2.19 -20.03
CA LYS A 70 21.09 -3.32 -20.22
C LYS A 70 22.57 -2.89 -20.19
N GLU A 71 22.90 -1.80 -20.88
CA GLU A 71 24.25 -1.24 -20.89
C GLU A 71 24.67 -0.79 -19.48
N LEU A 72 23.80 -0.08 -18.78
CA LEU A 72 24.02 0.40 -17.42
C LEU A 72 24.17 -0.77 -16.43
N HIS A 73 23.31 -1.78 -16.57
CA HIS A 73 23.38 -3.00 -15.74
C HIS A 73 24.69 -3.75 -15.97
N ALA A 74 25.12 -3.92 -17.21
CA ALA A 74 26.38 -4.57 -17.55
C ALA A 74 27.60 -3.89 -16.92
N LEU A 75 27.63 -2.54 -16.96
CA LEU A 75 28.68 -1.77 -16.30
C LEU A 75 28.65 -1.90 -14.77
N LYS A 76 27.46 -1.88 -14.16
CA LYS A 76 27.27 -2.05 -12.71
C LYS A 76 27.67 -3.46 -12.26
N VAL A 77 27.39 -4.50 -13.04
CA VAL A 77 27.84 -5.88 -12.77
C VAL A 77 29.36 -5.96 -12.82
N LYS A 78 30.00 -5.52 -13.90
CA LYS A 78 31.48 -5.49 -14.02
C LYS A 78 32.13 -4.76 -12.84
N ARG A 79 31.60 -3.59 -12.48
CA ARG A 79 32.08 -2.81 -11.34
C ARG A 79 32.00 -3.62 -10.03
N THR A 80 30.89 -4.33 -9.82
CA THR A 80 30.66 -5.14 -8.62
C THR A 80 31.61 -6.34 -8.58
N GLU A 81 31.87 -7.00 -9.70
CA GLU A 81 32.81 -8.12 -9.80
C GLU A 81 34.25 -7.67 -9.44
N ILE A 82 34.70 -6.55 -9.99
CA ILE A 82 36.02 -5.99 -9.70
C ILE A 82 36.11 -5.55 -8.24
N PHE A 83 35.04 -4.97 -7.70
CA PHE A 83 34.98 -4.57 -6.29
C PHE A 83 35.06 -5.79 -5.37
N ASN A 84 34.34 -6.87 -5.65
CA ASN A 84 34.39 -8.11 -4.89
C ASN A 84 35.77 -8.74 -4.98
N LYS A 85 36.37 -8.82 -6.19
CA LYS A 85 37.74 -9.31 -6.39
C LYS A 85 38.75 -8.49 -5.58
N LYS A 86 38.63 -7.17 -5.57
CA LYS A 86 39.49 -6.29 -4.76
C LYS A 86 39.40 -6.60 -3.26
N GLN A 87 38.21 -6.99 -2.75
CA GLN A 87 38.03 -7.32 -1.34
C GLN A 87 38.67 -8.64 -0.94
N THR A 88 38.90 -9.56 -1.88
CA THR A 88 39.55 -10.85 -1.61
C THR A 88 41.09 -10.81 -1.68
N LEU A 89 41.69 -9.69 -2.15
CA LEU A 89 43.13 -9.53 -2.26
C LEU A 89 43.82 -9.23 -0.91
N ASP A 90 44.99 -9.81 -0.67
CA ASP A 90 45.78 -9.56 0.55
C ASP A 90 46.44 -8.18 0.50
N PRO A 91 46.07 -7.24 1.43
CA PRO A 91 46.62 -5.88 1.44
C PRO A 91 48.14 -5.80 1.64
N ALA A 92 48.75 -6.83 2.20
CA ALA A 92 50.19 -6.85 2.46
C ALA A 92 51.02 -7.28 1.25
N LYS A 93 50.46 -8.20 0.42
CA LYS A 93 51.16 -8.86 -0.70
C LYS A 93 50.79 -8.31 -2.07
N GLU A 94 49.55 -7.88 -2.24
CA GLU A 94 48.94 -7.58 -3.56
C GLU A 94 48.60 -6.09 -3.76
N LYS A 95 49.41 -5.18 -3.22
CA LYS A 95 49.22 -3.71 -3.29
C LYS A 95 49.06 -3.17 -4.73
N ALA A 96 49.80 -3.75 -5.68
CA ALA A 96 49.74 -3.32 -7.08
C ALA A 96 48.38 -3.66 -7.72
N GLU A 97 47.87 -4.89 -7.45
CA GLU A 97 46.55 -5.34 -7.95
C GLU A 97 45.38 -4.58 -7.32
N ILE A 98 45.50 -4.30 -6.02
CA ILE A 98 44.50 -3.48 -5.31
C ILE A 98 44.45 -2.07 -5.91
N LYS A 99 45.59 -1.47 -6.25
CA LYS A 99 45.68 -0.16 -6.88
C LYS A 99 45.10 -0.16 -8.30
N ALA A 100 45.40 -1.21 -9.07
CA ALA A 100 44.85 -1.40 -10.41
C ALA A 100 43.33 -1.57 -10.38
N ALA A 101 42.81 -2.45 -9.52
CA ALA A 101 41.35 -2.63 -9.33
C ALA A 101 40.66 -1.34 -8.87
N ALA A 102 41.29 -0.55 -8.00
CA ALA A 102 40.75 0.73 -7.58
C ALA A 102 40.69 1.76 -8.73
N ALA A 103 41.69 1.77 -9.60
CA ALA A 103 41.70 2.64 -10.78
C ALA A 103 40.63 2.22 -11.79
N GLU A 104 40.44 0.91 -11.98
CA GLU A 104 39.41 0.38 -12.88
C GLU A 104 37.99 0.64 -12.36
N ILE A 105 37.74 0.48 -11.06
CA ILE A 105 36.48 0.86 -10.42
C ILE A 105 36.19 2.36 -10.66
N LYS A 106 37.20 3.21 -10.46
CA LYS A 106 37.04 4.67 -10.69
C LYS A 106 36.70 4.99 -12.15
N LYS A 107 37.29 4.24 -13.09
CA LYS A 107 36.99 4.40 -14.54
C LYS A 107 35.55 3.98 -14.83
N LEU A 108 35.12 2.80 -14.32
CA LEU A 108 33.74 2.34 -14.47
C LEU A 108 32.73 3.26 -13.80
N ASP A 109 33.00 3.82 -12.63
CA ASP A 109 32.16 4.82 -11.98
C ASP A 109 32.01 6.10 -12.84
N ALA A 110 33.06 6.49 -13.53
CA ALA A 110 33.00 7.62 -14.48
C ALA A 110 32.17 7.29 -15.73
N GLU A 111 32.33 6.08 -16.28
CA GLU A 111 31.54 5.59 -17.42
C GLU A 111 30.06 5.46 -17.08
N ILE A 112 29.71 4.87 -15.91
CA ILE A 112 28.33 4.77 -15.40
C ILE A 112 27.71 6.17 -15.29
N LYS A 113 28.43 7.12 -14.66
CA LYS A 113 27.96 8.49 -14.49
C LYS A 113 27.80 9.24 -15.82
N ALA A 114 28.67 8.99 -16.78
CA ALA A 114 28.59 9.57 -18.12
C ALA A 114 27.38 9.02 -18.87
N LEU A 115 27.11 7.71 -18.79
CA LEU A 115 25.96 7.08 -19.40
C LEU A 115 24.64 7.57 -18.77
N GLU A 116 24.56 7.61 -17.44
CA GLU A 116 23.37 8.13 -16.73
C GLU A 116 23.09 9.59 -17.15
N LYS A 117 24.13 10.43 -17.24
CA LYS A 117 23.97 11.83 -17.69
C LYS A 117 23.55 11.94 -19.16
N ALA A 118 24.07 11.08 -20.03
CA ALA A 118 23.69 11.04 -21.45
C ALA A 118 22.21 10.61 -21.60
N THR A 119 21.76 9.63 -20.82
CA THR A 119 20.37 9.18 -20.80
C THR A 119 19.43 10.29 -20.31
N GLU A 120 19.80 10.98 -19.22
CA GLU A 120 19.03 12.13 -18.73
C GLU A 120 18.93 13.25 -19.77
N GLN A 121 20.02 13.51 -20.50
CA GLN A 121 20.02 14.53 -21.55
C GLN A 121 19.11 14.14 -22.71
N LYS A 122 19.15 12.90 -23.17
CA LYS A 122 18.23 12.39 -24.21
C LYS A 122 16.77 12.52 -23.78
N ILE A 123 16.43 12.14 -22.53
CA ILE A 123 15.07 12.30 -21.98
C ILE A 123 14.67 13.78 -21.98
N LYS A 124 15.58 14.68 -21.59
CA LYS A 124 15.32 16.12 -21.60
C LYS A 124 15.08 16.67 -23.01
N GLU A 125 15.84 16.20 -24.00
CA GLU A 125 15.68 16.57 -25.41
C GLU A 125 14.32 16.09 -25.94
N HIS A 126 13.93 14.83 -25.71
CA HIS A 126 12.61 14.32 -26.05
C HIS A 126 11.48 15.14 -25.41
N LYS A 127 11.59 15.43 -24.13
CA LYS A 127 10.61 16.25 -23.40
C LYS A 127 10.50 17.64 -24.01
N ASN A 128 11.62 18.26 -24.35
CA ASN A 128 11.64 19.58 -24.99
C ASN A 128 11.05 19.53 -26.40
N ALA A 129 11.36 18.51 -27.18
CA ALA A 129 10.81 18.32 -28.53
C ALA A 129 9.28 18.24 -28.50
N VAL A 130 8.72 17.43 -27.59
CA VAL A 130 7.26 17.32 -27.40
C VAL A 130 6.65 18.62 -26.87
N ALA A 131 7.35 19.33 -25.99
CA ALA A 131 6.88 20.64 -25.48
C ALA A 131 6.86 21.74 -26.56
N HIS A 132 7.75 21.67 -27.57
CA HIS A 132 7.81 22.64 -28.67
C HIS A 132 6.98 22.21 -29.90
N ASP A 133 6.40 21.01 -29.91
CA ASP A 133 5.46 20.58 -30.95
C ASP A 133 4.09 21.23 -30.71
N ALA A 134 3.93 22.43 -31.26
CA ALA A 134 2.72 23.23 -31.10
C ALA A 134 1.45 22.52 -31.60
N ALA A 135 1.56 21.74 -32.69
CA ALA A 135 0.42 21.00 -33.25
C ALA A 135 -0.02 19.88 -32.31
N TYR A 136 0.93 19.13 -31.79
CA TYR A 136 0.66 18.07 -30.83
C TYR A 136 0.09 18.64 -29.52
N GLN A 137 0.69 19.70 -28.97
CA GLN A 137 0.23 20.34 -27.75
C GLN A 137 -1.22 20.85 -27.87
N LYS A 138 -1.54 21.48 -29.00
CA LYS A 138 -2.90 21.94 -29.28
C LYS A 138 -3.88 20.78 -29.35
N SER A 139 -3.57 19.73 -30.09
CA SER A 139 -4.41 18.53 -30.18
C SER A 139 -4.62 17.84 -28.82
N TYR A 140 -3.54 17.72 -28.04
CA TYR A 140 -3.62 17.19 -26.68
C TYR A 140 -4.55 18.02 -25.78
N GLN A 141 -4.39 19.34 -25.79
CA GLN A 141 -5.22 20.25 -25.01
C GLN A 141 -6.70 20.16 -25.41
N GLU A 142 -7.01 20.21 -26.70
CA GLU A 142 -8.38 20.08 -27.20
C GLU A 142 -9.04 18.74 -26.80
N ARG A 143 -8.31 17.63 -26.94
CA ARG A 143 -8.77 16.30 -26.50
C ARG A 143 -8.99 16.26 -24.97
N MET A 144 -8.06 16.79 -24.20
CA MET A 144 -8.14 16.83 -22.75
C MET A 144 -9.30 17.70 -22.26
N GLU A 145 -9.52 18.88 -22.86
CA GLU A 145 -10.64 19.76 -22.51
C GLU A 145 -11.99 19.11 -22.84
N LYS A 146 -12.11 18.43 -23.97
CA LYS A 146 -13.31 17.68 -24.31
C LYS A 146 -13.61 16.59 -23.28
N LEU A 147 -12.60 15.81 -22.89
CA LEU A 147 -12.75 14.76 -21.88
C LEU A 147 -13.11 15.37 -20.52
N LYS A 148 -12.50 16.50 -20.11
CA LYS A 148 -12.84 17.19 -18.86
C LYS A 148 -14.28 17.68 -18.84
N LYS A 149 -14.79 18.23 -19.93
CA LYS A 149 -16.20 18.65 -20.03
C LYS A 149 -17.13 17.45 -19.90
N GLN A 150 -16.85 16.39 -20.64
CA GLN A 150 -17.63 15.14 -20.56
C GLN A 150 -17.61 14.56 -19.15
N TYR A 151 -16.46 14.49 -18.51
CA TYR A 151 -16.33 14.03 -17.13
C TYR A 151 -17.14 14.86 -16.14
N ALA A 152 -17.13 16.19 -16.28
CA ALA A 152 -17.89 17.09 -15.44
C ALA A 152 -19.42 16.87 -15.61
N GLU A 153 -19.88 16.65 -16.84
CA GLU A 153 -21.28 16.35 -17.14
C GLU A 153 -21.72 15.00 -16.55
N GLU A 154 -20.87 13.96 -16.71
CA GLU A 154 -21.16 12.63 -16.19
C GLU A 154 -21.20 12.62 -14.65
N THR A 155 -20.24 13.28 -14.00
CA THR A 155 -20.16 13.35 -12.53
C THR A 155 -21.16 14.31 -11.89
N SER A 156 -21.85 15.14 -12.66
CA SER A 156 -22.94 16.00 -12.16
C SER A 156 -24.26 15.26 -11.92
N LYS A 157 -24.40 14.06 -12.49
CA LYS A 157 -25.61 13.24 -12.36
C LYS A 157 -25.76 12.66 -10.95
N ASP A 158 -27.01 12.37 -10.59
CA ASP A 158 -27.30 11.74 -9.30
C ASP A 158 -26.97 10.23 -9.33
N ILE A 159 -26.50 9.76 -8.17
CA ILE A 159 -26.20 8.34 -7.96
C ILE A 159 -27.49 7.52 -7.76
N SER A 160 -27.44 6.24 -8.18
CA SER A 160 -28.58 5.32 -8.02
C SER A 160 -28.85 4.96 -6.55
N ASP A 161 -30.06 4.50 -6.27
CA ASP A 161 -30.41 4.05 -4.92
C ASP A 161 -29.64 2.77 -4.52
N SER A 162 -29.27 1.92 -5.45
CA SER A 162 -28.39 0.79 -5.19
C SER A 162 -26.99 1.24 -4.74
N THR A 163 -26.43 2.28 -5.36
CA THR A 163 -25.17 2.92 -4.95
C THR A 163 -25.28 3.51 -3.54
N LYS A 164 -26.38 4.19 -3.21
CA LYS A 164 -26.61 4.74 -1.87
C LYS A 164 -26.66 3.65 -0.80
N LYS A 165 -27.31 2.48 -1.06
CA LYS A 165 -27.33 1.34 -0.17
C LYS A 165 -25.94 0.73 0.03
N ARG A 166 -25.19 0.54 -1.06
CA ARG A 166 -23.79 0.09 -0.98
C ARG A 166 -22.96 1.05 -0.12
N ASN A 167 -23.08 2.35 -0.33
CA ASN A 167 -22.33 3.36 0.42
C ASN A 167 -22.69 3.37 1.92
N GLU A 168 -23.93 3.07 2.27
CA GLU A 168 -24.32 2.89 3.67
C GLU A 168 -23.58 1.69 4.30
N THR A 169 -23.50 0.55 3.60
CA THR A 169 -22.71 -0.61 4.04
C THR A 169 -21.22 -0.26 4.18
N LEU A 170 -20.65 0.41 3.18
CA LEU A 170 -19.25 0.83 3.22
C LEU A 170 -18.98 1.84 4.37
N ALA A 171 -19.91 2.74 4.67
CA ALA A 171 -19.79 3.67 5.79
C ALA A 171 -19.76 2.93 7.14
N LYS A 172 -20.58 1.88 7.30
CA LYS A 172 -20.55 1.00 8.47
C LYS A 172 -19.23 0.22 8.55
N GLU A 173 -18.70 -0.29 7.44
CA GLU A 173 -17.38 -0.92 7.38
C GLU A 173 -16.25 0.03 7.80
N VAL A 174 -16.25 1.25 7.28
CA VAL A 174 -15.27 2.27 7.69
C VAL A 174 -15.37 2.57 9.18
N TYR A 175 -16.59 2.75 9.70
CA TYR A 175 -16.81 3.02 11.12
C TYR A 175 -16.32 1.86 12.01
N LEU A 176 -16.65 0.62 11.70
CA LEU A 176 -16.16 -0.58 12.38
C LEU A 176 -14.63 -0.67 12.33
N SER A 177 -14.04 -0.43 11.16
CA SER A 177 -12.59 -0.51 10.96
C SER A 177 -11.81 0.50 11.82
N VAL A 178 -12.35 1.70 12.02
CA VAL A 178 -11.70 2.73 12.82
C VAL A 178 -12.04 2.66 14.31
N GLY A 179 -13.07 1.93 14.69
CA GLY A 179 -13.61 1.87 16.06
C GLY A 179 -12.61 1.44 17.12
N ARG A 180 -11.65 0.58 16.77
CA ARG A 180 -10.59 0.09 17.65
C ARG A 180 -9.49 1.11 17.98
N TYR A 181 -9.40 2.21 17.25
CA TYR A 181 -8.32 3.18 17.43
C TYR A 181 -8.71 4.34 18.36
N LYS A 182 -7.73 4.94 19.05
CA LYS A 182 -7.90 6.20 19.80
C LYS A 182 -8.27 7.33 18.83
N PHE A 183 -8.92 8.39 19.36
CA PHE A 183 -9.56 9.45 18.56
C PHE A 183 -8.69 10.03 17.43
N LYS A 184 -7.45 10.45 17.70
CA LYS A 184 -6.56 11.02 16.66
C LYS A 184 -6.22 10.00 15.56
N LYS A 185 -5.92 8.75 15.93
CA LYS A 185 -5.60 7.67 14.97
C LYS A 185 -6.85 7.25 14.19
N ARG A 186 -8.02 7.23 14.86
CA ARG A 186 -9.33 6.95 14.24
C ARG A 186 -9.63 7.90 13.08
N PHE A 187 -9.46 9.21 13.29
CA PHE A 187 -9.72 10.21 12.25
C PHE A 187 -8.78 10.06 11.04
N LYS A 188 -7.48 9.84 11.30
CA LYS A 188 -6.49 9.61 10.24
C LYS A 188 -6.80 8.36 9.43
N MET A 189 -7.14 7.26 10.09
CA MET A 189 -7.50 5.99 9.44
C MET A 189 -8.79 6.11 8.64
N GLY A 190 -9.83 6.76 9.17
CA GLY A 190 -11.06 7.00 8.42
C GLY A 190 -10.84 7.79 7.14
N LYS A 191 -10.04 8.87 7.20
CA LYS A 191 -9.65 9.61 5.99
C LYS A 191 -8.91 8.74 4.98
N SER A 192 -7.99 7.89 5.44
CA SER A 192 -7.22 7.01 4.57
C SER A 192 -8.15 6.00 3.85
N LEU A 193 -9.06 5.37 4.58
CA LEU A 193 -10.02 4.42 4.00
C LEU A 193 -10.94 5.09 2.97
N ILE A 194 -11.48 6.27 3.28
CA ILE A 194 -12.32 7.04 2.34
C ILE A 194 -11.51 7.46 1.11
N ALA A 195 -10.24 7.81 1.26
CA ALA A 195 -9.39 8.18 0.13
C ALA A 195 -9.10 7.00 -0.81
N GLU A 196 -8.87 5.79 -0.27
CA GLU A 196 -8.72 4.58 -1.10
C GLU A 196 -10.02 4.22 -1.83
N LEU A 197 -11.16 4.31 -1.15
CA LEU A 197 -12.48 4.13 -1.78
C LEU A 197 -12.73 5.16 -2.88
N LYS A 198 -12.38 6.43 -2.66
CA LYS A 198 -12.50 7.48 -3.69
C LYS A 198 -11.68 7.17 -4.94
N LYS A 199 -10.44 6.72 -4.78
CA LYS A 199 -9.59 6.31 -5.91
C LYS A 199 -10.22 5.16 -6.69
N ALA A 200 -10.73 4.15 -5.98
CA ALA A 200 -11.41 3.01 -6.58
C ALA A 200 -12.64 3.47 -7.40
N MET A 201 -13.45 4.38 -6.85
CA MET A 201 -14.61 4.96 -7.52
C MET A 201 -14.19 5.72 -8.80
N GLN A 202 -13.13 6.53 -8.75
CA GLN A 202 -12.61 7.23 -9.92
C GLN A 202 -12.15 6.28 -11.02
N LEU A 203 -11.57 5.14 -10.65
CA LEU A 203 -11.11 4.11 -11.58
C LEU A 203 -12.24 3.16 -12.05
N GLY A 204 -13.44 3.28 -11.48
CA GLY A 204 -14.58 2.43 -11.81
C GLY A 204 -14.40 0.97 -11.38
N VAL A 205 -13.77 0.77 -10.22
CA VAL A 205 -13.68 -0.52 -9.56
C VAL A 205 -15.06 -0.90 -9.03
N ASP A 206 -15.50 -2.14 -9.26
CA ASP A 206 -16.80 -2.60 -8.74
C ASP A 206 -16.74 -2.84 -7.23
N LEU A 207 -17.14 -1.84 -6.47
CA LEU A 207 -17.20 -1.93 -5.01
C LEU A 207 -18.34 -2.82 -4.48
N ASN A 208 -19.19 -3.39 -5.32
CA ASN A 208 -20.13 -4.45 -4.93
C ASN A 208 -19.42 -5.80 -4.85
N SER A 209 -18.39 -6.04 -5.67
CA SER A 209 -17.55 -7.23 -5.59
C SER A 209 -16.70 -7.23 -4.33
N GLU A 210 -16.78 -8.32 -3.56
CA GLU A 210 -15.95 -8.47 -2.35
C GLU A 210 -14.46 -8.60 -2.71
N GLU A 211 -14.14 -9.28 -3.79
CA GLU A 211 -12.77 -9.48 -4.25
C GLU A 211 -12.11 -8.16 -4.63
N GLU A 212 -12.81 -7.32 -5.40
CA GLU A 212 -12.30 -6.01 -5.79
C GLU A 212 -12.17 -5.07 -4.58
N ARG A 213 -13.14 -5.09 -3.64
CA ARG A 213 -12.98 -4.37 -2.36
C ARG A 213 -11.77 -4.82 -1.58
N ASN A 214 -11.48 -6.13 -1.56
CA ASN A 214 -10.28 -6.66 -0.88
C ASN A 214 -8.99 -6.13 -1.51
N GLN A 215 -8.94 -5.97 -2.83
CA GLN A 215 -7.80 -5.39 -3.54
C GLN A 215 -7.64 -3.90 -3.23
N VAL A 216 -8.74 -3.13 -3.22
CA VAL A 216 -8.74 -1.70 -2.86
C VAL A 216 -8.14 -1.48 -1.47
N PHE A 217 -8.48 -2.34 -0.52
CA PHE A 217 -7.94 -2.27 0.84
C PHE A 217 -6.61 -3.03 1.03
N GLY A 218 -5.98 -3.51 -0.03
CA GLY A 218 -4.71 -4.24 0.02
C GLY A 218 -3.57 -3.47 0.70
N ASN A 219 -3.61 -2.13 0.66
CA ASN A 219 -2.65 -1.25 1.32
C ASN A 219 -3.03 -0.87 2.76
N VAL A 220 -4.17 -1.35 3.26
CA VAL A 220 -4.67 -1.06 4.61
C VAL A 220 -4.30 -2.21 5.55
N THR A 221 -3.68 -1.88 6.68
CA THR A 221 -3.24 -2.88 7.67
C THR A 221 -4.41 -3.64 8.29
N PHE A 222 -5.52 -2.96 8.55
CA PHE A 222 -6.67 -3.51 9.26
C PHE A 222 -7.95 -2.93 8.70
N ARG A 223 -8.91 -3.81 8.47
CA ARG A 223 -10.26 -3.47 8.06
C ARG A 223 -11.26 -4.40 8.72
N VAL A 224 -12.50 -3.96 8.84
CA VAL A 224 -13.64 -4.79 9.27
C VAL A 224 -14.67 -4.82 8.16
N ARG A 225 -15.04 -6.01 7.72
CA ARG A 225 -16.17 -6.22 6.82
C ARG A 225 -17.46 -6.22 7.64
N TYR A 226 -18.43 -5.43 7.23
CA TYR A 226 -19.75 -5.41 7.84
C TYR A 226 -20.48 -6.75 7.57
N LEU A 227 -21.11 -7.31 8.58
CA LEU A 227 -21.95 -8.50 8.49
C LEU A 227 -23.42 -8.14 8.65
N ASP A 228 -23.78 -7.65 9.83
CA ASP A 228 -25.15 -7.30 10.17
C ASP A 228 -25.21 -6.22 11.27
N GLU A 229 -26.43 -5.84 11.64
CA GLU A 229 -26.68 -4.92 12.74
C GLU A 229 -27.91 -5.30 13.54
N THR A 230 -27.85 -4.97 14.81
CA THR A 230 -29.01 -4.93 15.70
C THR A 230 -29.32 -3.49 16.08
N ARG A 231 -30.39 -3.25 16.84
CA ARG A 231 -30.74 -1.88 17.31
C ARG A 231 -29.61 -1.21 18.10
N GLU A 232 -28.75 -2.00 18.74
CA GLU A 232 -27.71 -1.48 19.64
C GLU A 232 -26.28 -1.73 19.19
N ARG A 233 -26.04 -2.58 18.19
CA ARG A 233 -24.70 -3.03 17.82
C ARG A 233 -24.53 -3.23 16.32
N LEU A 234 -23.33 -2.92 15.84
CA LEU A 234 -22.83 -3.35 14.53
C LEU A 234 -21.90 -4.54 14.68
N HIS A 235 -22.06 -5.52 13.81
CA HIS A 235 -21.21 -6.71 13.76
C HIS A 235 -20.38 -6.71 12.47
N GLY A 236 -19.14 -7.20 12.56
CA GLY A 236 -18.27 -7.32 11.42
C GLY A 236 -17.12 -8.28 11.61
N THR A 237 -16.56 -8.75 10.51
CA THR A 237 -15.41 -9.66 10.46
C THR A 237 -14.11 -8.89 10.27
N CYS A 238 -13.12 -9.13 11.13
CA CYS A 238 -11.80 -8.53 11.03
C CYS A 238 -10.97 -9.13 9.88
N ILE A 239 -10.40 -8.29 9.07
CA ILE A 239 -9.44 -8.65 8.02
C ILE A 239 -8.13 -7.91 8.29
N ILE A 240 -7.03 -8.65 8.44
CA ILE A 240 -5.71 -8.09 8.73
C ILE A 240 -4.76 -8.40 7.58
N ASN A 241 -4.18 -7.36 7.00
CA ASN A 241 -3.09 -7.52 6.03
C ASN A 241 -1.75 -7.50 6.76
N LEU A 242 -1.19 -8.68 7.01
CA LEU A 242 0.07 -8.85 7.75
C LEU A 242 1.26 -8.18 7.05
N ALA A 243 1.27 -8.11 5.72
CA ALA A 243 2.34 -7.46 4.95
C ALA A 243 2.42 -5.95 5.23
N GLN A 244 1.34 -5.34 5.68
CA GLN A 244 1.26 -3.91 5.98
C GLN A 244 1.47 -3.57 7.46
N VAL A 245 1.65 -4.58 8.32
CA VAL A 245 1.90 -4.36 9.76
C VAL A 245 3.35 -3.94 9.96
N LYS A 246 3.59 -2.65 10.16
CA LYS A 246 4.92 -2.05 10.36
C LYS A 246 5.22 -1.69 11.81
N ASP A 247 4.19 -1.49 12.62
CA ASP A 247 4.30 -1.04 14.01
C ASP A 247 4.42 -2.24 14.96
N GLN A 248 5.40 -2.22 15.86
CA GLN A 248 5.58 -3.26 16.89
C GLN A 248 4.36 -3.39 17.82
N ASN A 249 3.66 -2.29 18.08
CA ASN A 249 2.44 -2.31 18.91
C ASN A 249 1.30 -3.04 18.21
N ASP A 250 1.15 -2.88 16.89
CA ASP A 250 0.16 -3.61 16.10
C ASP A 250 0.51 -5.10 16.05
N TRP A 251 1.81 -5.45 15.91
CA TRP A 251 2.28 -6.84 16.03
C TRP A 251 2.04 -7.43 17.41
N GLY A 252 2.24 -6.67 18.48
CA GLY A 252 2.00 -7.11 19.85
C GLY A 252 0.53 -7.46 20.16
N GLN A 253 -0.42 -6.94 19.38
CA GLN A 253 -1.84 -7.28 19.48
C GLN A 253 -2.24 -8.54 18.68
N ILE A 254 -1.41 -8.93 17.73
CA ILE A 254 -1.66 -10.08 16.85
C ILE A 254 -0.89 -11.30 17.37
N ARG A 255 0.39 -11.11 17.70
CA ARG A 255 1.31 -12.16 18.11
C ARG A 255 0.97 -12.66 19.51
N GLY A 256 0.76 -13.96 19.66
CA GLY A 256 0.41 -14.61 20.93
C GLY A 256 -1.05 -14.45 21.36
N LYS A 257 -1.82 -13.53 20.76
CA LYS A 257 -3.25 -13.37 21.02
C LYS A 257 -4.14 -13.96 19.93
N LYS A 258 -3.74 -13.77 18.68
CA LYS A 258 -4.49 -14.19 17.49
C LYS A 258 -3.73 -15.18 16.62
N ILE A 259 -2.41 -15.12 16.66
CA ILE A 259 -1.52 -16.02 15.93
C ILE A 259 -0.43 -16.48 16.88
N ALA A 260 -0.30 -17.80 17.04
CA ALA A 260 0.80 -18.46 17.72
C ALA A 260 1.61 -19.27 16.72
N THR A 261 2.93 -19.33 16.92
CA THR A 261 3.83 -20.18 16.15
C THR A 261 4.21 -21.40 16.98
N VAL A 262 3.94 -22.57 16.44
CA VAL A 262 4.41 -23.83 17.01
C VAL A 262 5.69 -24.24 16.25
N PHE A 263 6.78 -24.34 16.96
CA PHE A 263 8.05 -24.77 16.37
C PHE A 263 8.12 -26.31 16.30
N GLN A 264 8.79 -26.81 15.27
CA GLN A 264 8.92 -28.24 15.02
C GLN A 264 9.73 -28.94 16.13
N ASP A 265 10.69 -28.22 16.73
CA ASP A 265 11.48 -28.67 17.88
C ASP A 265 11.23 -27.72 19.08
N PRO A 266 10.38 -28.10 20.03
CA PRO A 266 10.06 -27.27 21.20
C PRO A 266 11.25 -27.13 22.17
N MET A 267 12.21 -28.05 22.15
CA MET A 267 13.38 -28.00 23.06
C MET A 267 14.32 -26.83 22.75
N THR A 268 14.48 -26.49 21.47
CA THR A 268 15.30 -25.35 21.05
C THR A 268 14.62 -24.01 21.29
N SER A 269 13.31 -24.02 21.53
CA SER A 269 12.51 -22.79 21.77
C SER A 269 12.54 -22.33 23.23
N LEU A 270 12.94 -23.22 24.15
CA LEU A 270 13.00 -22.93 25.58
C LEU A 270 14.37 -22.38 25.95
N ASN A 271 14.40 -21.35 26.79
CA ASN A 271 15.66 -20.85 27.35
C ASN A 271 16.15 -21.80 28.46
N PRO A 272 17.32 -22.47 28.29
CA PRO A 272 17.81 -23.45 29.25
C PRO A 272 18.20 -22.86 30.61
N ILE A 273 18.37 -21.54 30.70
CA ILE A 273 18.79 -20.85 31.94
C ILE A 273 17.59 -20.50 32.80
N ILE A 274 16.38 -20.45 32.23
CA ILE A 274 15.16 -20.04 32.92
C ILE A 274 14.25 -21.26 33.11
N THR A 275 13.73 -21.45 34.33
CA THR A 275 12.81 -22.55 34.61
C THR A 275 11.57 -22.48 33.71
N ILE A 276 11.06 -23.61 33.26
CA ILE A 276 9.89 -23.73 32.36
C ILE A 276 8.68 -23.01 32.96
N GLY A 277 8.41 -23.19 34.27
CA GLY A 277 7.32 -22.50 34.96
C GLY A 277 7.42 -20.97 34.83
N LYS A 278 8.62 -20.40 34.97
CA LYS A 278 8.82 -18.95 34.83
C LYS A 278 8.65 -18.44 33.41
N GLN A 279 9.02 -19.25 32.43
CA GLN A 279 8.81 -18.94 31.01
C GLN A 279 7.31 -18.93 30.67
N ILE A 280 6.54 -19.94 31.13
CA ILE A 280 5.10 -20.02 30.93
C ILE A 280 4.37 -18.89 31.64
N THR A 281 4.62 -18.67 32.94
CA THR A 281 3.96 -17.62 33.72
C THR A 281 4.21 -16.22 33.14
N SER A 282 5.42 -15.95 32.64
CA SER A 282 5.73 -14.66 32.02
C SER A 282 4.88 -14.39 30.76
N ILE A 283 4.58 -15.42 29.99
CA ILE A 283 3.74 -15.34 28.78
C ILE A 283 2.27 -15.10 29.20
N ILE A 284 1.76 -15.86 30.19
CA ILE A 284 0.41 -15.70 30.72
C ILE A 284 0.20 -14.29 31.23
N MET A 285 1.08 -13.81 32.12
CA MET A 285 1.04 -12.45 32.66
C MET A 285 1.00 -11.39 31.55
N LYS A 286 1.83 -11.53 30.52
CA LYS A 286 1.91 -10.58 29.41
C LYS A 286 0.63 -10.54 28.56
N HIS A 287 -0.01 -11.68 28.33
CA HIS A 287 -1.16 -11.77 27.43
C HIS A 287 -2.50 -11.62 28.12
N GLN A 288 -2.61 -12.06 29.37
CA GLN A 288 -3.84 -11.97 30.16
C GLN A 288 -3.86 -10.78 31.12
N GLY A 289 -2.70 -10.16 31.39
CA GLY A 289 -2.59 -9.01 32.28
C GLY A 289 -2.85 -9.37 33.75
N CYS A 290 -2.70 -10.66 34.13
CA CYS A 290 -2.88 -11.18 35.47
C CYS A 290 -1.60 -11.05 36.31
N SER A 291 -1.73 -11.20 37.64
CA SER A 291 -0.61 -11.27 38.57
C SER A 291 0.17 -12.60 38.43
N GLU A 292 1.41 -12.65 38.97
CA GLU A 292 2.21 -13.87 38.96
C GLU A 292 1.54 -15.02 39.73
N VAL A 293 0.81 -14.69 40.82
CA VAL A 293 0.07 -15.70 41.61
C VAL A 293 -1.04 -16.32 40.79
N GLU A 294 -1.83 -15.52 40.10
CA GLU A 294 -2.89 -15.98 39.20
C GLU A 294 -2.35 -16.74 37.98
N ALA A 295 -1.19 -16.36 37.48
CA ALA A 295 -0.56 -17.06 36.36
C ALA A 295 0.04 -18.42 36.74
N ARG A 296 0.25 -18.69 38.04
CA ARG A 296 0.77 -19.97 38.56
C ARG A 296 -0.34 -20.94 39.04
N ALA A 297 -1.54 -20.41 39.27
CA ALA A 297 -2.72 -21.20 39.61
C ALA A 297 -3.30 -21.94 38.40
#